data_6d353ab1a6375e3cac774b8591a6e4ff
#
_entry.id   6d353ab1a6375e3cac774b8591a6e4ff
#
_cell.length_a   1.000
_cell.length_b   1.000
_cell.length_c   1.000
_cell.angle_alpha   90.00
_cell.angle_beta   90.00
_cell.angle_gamma   90.00
#
_symmetry.space_group_name_H-M   'P 1'
#
loop_
_entity.id
_entity.type
_entity.pdbx_description
1 polymer ?
#
loop_
_entity_poly.entity_id
_entity_poly.type
_entity_poly.pdbx_seq_one_letter_code
_entity_poly.pdbx_strand_id
1 'polypeptide(L)'
;MYCVLQAIAQSAPPTAPPFRIPHFWENACRLKNHASRTQHGAINHIRNYFMNEKALKTLEYHKIITKLADYAHSPDAKARCMALRPGTDLAEINLLQLQTKDALTRLFKSGSVSFSGVNDLSASLKRLEIGGALSTLELLRVCSLLEAAKRAKAFSRTATEDDPTASDSLAEMFAQLEPLTPLYDEIRRCILSEDEIADDASPALRSIRRSMRGMNDKIRAQMNALINNTTTRSYLQDTVITMRDGRYCLPVKAEAKSQIPGMVHDQSSSGSTLFIEPMAVVNLNNEYKELLLKEQDEIEVILAALSNLTAEYSVQLQTDYDILTELDFIFAKASYAKDYNGIAPTFNAKGRIHIRKGRHPLLDQKKVVPIDVTLGEDFNLLVVTGPNTGGKTVSLKTVGLLTLMGQAGLHIPASDRSELSIFEEVFADIGDEQSI
;
A
#
# COMPACT_ATOMS: atom_id res chain seq x y z
N MET A 1 -6.98 45.40 -15.27
CA MET A 1 -5.98 44.36 -15.32
C MET A 1 -6.43 43.35 -16.38
N TYR A 2 -5.65 43.15 -17.43
CA TYR A 2 -5.98 42.22 -18.52
C TYR A 2 -5.31 40.89 -18.23
N CYS A 3 -6.04 39.79 -18.35
CA CYS A 3 -5.47 38.43 -18.30
C CYS A 3 -5.56 37.83 -19.70
N VAL A 4 -4.46 37.30 -20.19
CA VAL A 4 -4.31 36.75 -21.55
C VAL A 4 -4.09 35.25 -21.45
N LEU A 5 -4.87 34.46 -22.19
CA LEU A 5 -4.67 33.03 -22.43
C LEU A 5 -4.22 32.86 -23.90
N GLN A 6 -3.03 32.33 -24.12
CA GLN A 6 -2.52 32.07 -25.45
C GLN A 6 -2.25 30.56 -25.60
N ALA A 7 -2.85 29.94 -26.58
CA ALA A 7 -2.53 28.56 -26.96
C ALA A 7 -1.55 28.60 -28.14
N ILE A 8 -0.34 28.11 -27.94
CA ILE A 8 0.67 27.98 -28.99
C ILE A 8 0.78 26.49 -29.34
N ALA A 9 0.26 26.10 -30.50
CA ALA A 9 0.45 24.78 -31.06
C ALA A 9 1.73 24.77 -31.91
N GLN A 10 2.74 24.00 -31.54
CA GLN A 10 3.82 23.63 -32.44
C GLN A 10 3.45 22.30 -33.10
N SER A 11 3.25 22.31 -34.41
CA SER A 11 2.93 21.14 -35.20
C SER A 11 4.18 20.24 -35.38
N ALA A 12 4.09 19.00 -34.94
CA ALA A 12 5.03 17.95 -35.31
C ALA A 12 4.78 17.47 -36.76
N PRO A 13 5.81 17.09 -37.54
CA PRO A 13 5.63 16.64 -38.92
C PRO A 13 5.02 15.22 -38.98
N PRO A 14 4.25 14.91 -40.04
CA PRO A 14 3.56 13.63 -40.18
C PRO A 14 4.46 12.60 -40.85
N THR A 15 5.06 11.67 -40.10
CA THR A 15 5.47 10.35 -40.61
C THR A 15 5.68 9.37 -39.45
N ALA A 16 4.73 8.45 -39.24
CA ALA A 16 4.97 7.26 -38.45
C ALA A 16 4.44 6.02 -39.21
N PRO A 17 5.22 4.94 -39.31
CA PRO A 17 4.79 3.67 -39.89
C PRO A 17 3.92 2.85 -38.88
N PRO A 18 3.25 1.75 -39.34
CA PRO A 18 2.17 1.13 -38.62
C PRO A 18 2.59 0.34 -37.37
N PHE A 19 1.70 0.35 -36.40
CA PHE A 19 1.72 -0.21 -35.07
C PHE A 19 2.31 -1.63 -34.94
N ARG A 20 3.30 -1.77 -34.08
CA ARG A 20 3.54 -2.97 -33.26
C ARG A 20 3.21 -2.62 -31.81
N ILE A 21 2.46 -3.50 -31.16
CA ILE A 21 2.11 -3.41 -29.73
C ILE A 21 3.41 -3.35 -28.94
N PRO A 22 3.66 -2.29 -28.15
CA PRO A 22 4.85 -2.26 -27.30
C PRO A 22 4.64 -3.17 -26.11
N HIS A 23 5.54 -4.10 -25.87
CA HIS A 23 5.68 -4.84 -24.62
C HIS A 23 6.02 -3.84 -23.50
N PHE A 24 5.00 -3.36 -22.82
CA PHE A 24 5.11 -2.39 -21.71
C PHE A 24 5.94 -2.93 -20.53
N TRP A 25 6.01 -4.25 -20.40
CA TRP A 25 6.73 -4.94 -19.33
C TRP A 25 8.25 -5.04 -19.51
N GLU A 26 8.77 -5.00 -20.72
CA GLU A 26 10.21 -5.05 -20.94
C GLU A 26 10.95 -3.78 -20.50
N ASN A 27 10.29 -2.63 -20.50
CA ASN A 27 10.92 -1.36 -20.11
C ASN A 27 10.95 -1.13 -18.60
N ALA A 28 9.99 -1.68 -17.84
CA ALA A 28 9.99 -1.58 -16.37
C ALA A 28 11.10 -2.44 -15.73
N CYS A 29 11.44 -3.59 -16.33
CA CYS A 29 12.55 -4.43 -15.86
C CYS A 29 13.95 -3.91 -16.29
N ARG A 30 14.06 -3.16 -17.39
CA ARG A 30 15.36 -2.64 -17.84
C ARG A 30 15.87 -1.43 -17.06
N LEU A 31 15.03 -0.67 -16.39
CA LEU A 31 15.44 0.51 -15.62
C LEU A 31 16.08 0.18 -14.26
N LYS A 32 15.99 -1.07 -13.77
CA LYS A 32 16.64 -1.48 -12.51
C LYS A 32 18.06 -2.06 -12.67
N ASN A 33 18.56 -2.32 -13.89
CA ASN A 33 19.84 -3.05 -14.10
C ASN A 33 20.99 -2.27 -14.78
N HIS A 34 20.92 -0.94 -14.92
CA HIS A 34 22.03 -0.16 -15.48
C HIS A 34 22.51 0.98 -14.58
N ALA A 35 23.01 0.61 -13.40
CA ALA A 35 23.91 1.46 -12.64
C ALA A 35 25.27 0.75 -12.50
N SER A 36 25.95 0.46 -13.60
CA SER A 36 27.41 0.34 -13.65
C SER A 36 27.88 0.02 -15.07
N ARG A 37 28.75 0.89 -15.54
CA ARG A 37 29.74 0.77 -16.63
C ARG A 37 29.44 1.41 -17.98
N THR A 38 30.27 2.37 -18.15
CA THR A 38 31.08 2.82 -19.29
C THR A 38 30.60 4.00 -20.10
N GLN A 39 31.41 5.03 -19.97
CA GLN A 39 31.53 6.20 -20.85
C GLN A 39 31.75 5.79 -22.29
N HIS A 40 31.14 6.47 -23.18
CA HIS A 40 31.45 7.03 -24.50
C HIS A 40 30.33 6.87 -25.51
N GLY A 41 29.79 8.01 -25.93
CA GLY A 41 29.28 8.21 -27.31
C GLY A 41 27.81 7.90 -27.55
N ALA A 42 26.95 8.81 -27.25
CA ALA A 42 25.86 9.38 -28.05
C ALA A 42 24.93 10.16 -27.11
N ILE A 43 25.09 11.48 -27.12
CA ILE A 43 24.15 12.38 -26.45
C ILE A 43 22.88 12.39 -27.30
N ASN A 44 22.02 11.40 -27.09
CA ASN A 44 20.62 11.52 -27.44
C ASN A 44 20.00 12.44 -26.40
N HIS A 45 19.71 13.67 -26.78
CA HIS A 45 18.85 14.58 -26.05
C HIS A 45 17.47 13.94 -25.87
N ILE A 46 17.31 13.12 -24.86
CA ILE A 46 15.99 12.91 -24.23
C ILE A 46 15.72 14.23 -23.51
N ARG A 47 15.10 15.19 -24.22
CA ARG A 47 14.44 16.31 -23.56
C ARG A 47 13.31 15.71 -22.73
N ASN A 48 13.57 15.45 -21.45
CA ASN A 48 12.52 15.31 -20.47
C ASN A 48 11.83 16.69 -20.39
N TYR A 49 10.76 16.86 -21.16
CA TYR A 49 9.87 18.00 -21.01
C TYR A 49 9.16 17.87 -19.65
N PHE A 50 9.77 18.44 -18.61
CA PHE A 50 9.11 18.60 -17.34
C PHE A 50 8.17 19.80 -17.45
N MET A 51 6.87 19.55 -17.23
CA MET A 51 5.89 20.63 -17.05
C MET A 51 6.43 21.65 -16.03
N ASN A 52 6.29 22.94 -16.31
CA ASN A 52 6.85 24.02 -15.51
C ASN A 52 6.35 23.95 -14.04
N GLU A 53 7.25 23.68 -13.09
CA GLU A 53 6.91 23.55 -11.65
C GLU A 53 6.27 24.83 -11.08
N LYS A 54 6.63 26.02 -11.59
CA LYS A 54 5.99 27.29 -11.21
C LYS A 54 4.51 27.25 -11.60
N ALA A 55 4.18 26.77 -12.80
CA ALA A 55 2.81 26.66 -13.26
C ALA A 55 2.00 25.63 -12.43
N LEU A 56 2.58 24.47 -12.13
CA LEU A 56 1.95 23.45 -11.26
C LEU A 56 1.62 24.02 -9.90
N LYS A 57 2.52 24.82 -9.31
CA LYS A 57 2.31 25.48 -8.02
C LYS A 57 1.26 26.58 -8.11
N THR A 58 1.36 27.49 -9.10
CA THR A 58 0.44 28.62 -9.28
C THR A 58 -1.00 28.15 -9.57
N LEU A 59 -1.16 27.06 -10.34
CA LEU A 59 -2.45 26.43 -10.63
C LEU A 59 -2.92 25.49 -9.52
N GLU A 60 -2.16 25.35 -8.43
CA GLU A 60 -2.50 24.53 -7.27
C GLU A 60 -2.68 23.03 -7.58
N TYR A 61 -1.98 22.52 -8.62
CA TYR A 61 -2.04 21.12 -9.03
C TYR A 61 -1.65 20.16 -7.89
N HIS A 62 -0.71 20.58 -7.03
CA HIS A 62 -0.33 19.81 -5.84
C HIS A 62 -1.51 19.53 -4.89
N LYS A 63 -2.50 20.43 -4.77
CA LYS A 63 -3.69 20.19 -3.96
C LYS A 63 -4.58 19.09 -4.56
N ILE A 64 -4.63 19.00 -5.90
CA ILE A 64 -5.33 17.90 -6.60
C ILE A 64 -4.67 16.59 -6.30
N ILE A 65 -3.34 16.53 -6.40
CA ILE A 65 -2.55 15.33 -6.16
C ILE A 65 -2.66 14.86 -4.70
N THR A 66 -2.63 15.79 -3.76
CA THR A 66 -2.84 15.46 -2.33
C THR A 66 -4.21 14.86 -2.10
N LYS A 67 -5.27 15.48 -2.65
CA LYS A 67 -6.63 14.91 -2.56
C LYS A 67 -6.74 13.55 -3.25
N LEU A 68 -6.09 13.35 -4.40
CA LEU A 68 -6.07 12.07 -5.10
C LEU A 68 -5.45 10.96 -4.22
N ALA A 69 -4.35 11.26 -3.52
CA ALA A 69 -3.67 10.31 -2.66
C ALA A 69 -4.53 9.81 -1.47
N ASP A 70 -5.54 10.60 -1.05
CA ASP A 70 -6.48 10.18 0.00
C ASP A 70 -7.40 9.02 -0.44
N TYR A 71 -7.57 8.82 -1.76
CA TYR A 71 -8.38 7.72 -2.32
C TYR A 71 -7.59 6.42 -2.52
N ALA A 72 -6.26 6.47 -2.51
CA ALA A 72 -5.44 5.28 -2.59
C ALA A 72 -5.30 4.61 -1.21
N HIS A 73 -5.26 3.27 -1.19
CA HIS A 73 -5.19 2.48 0.04
C HIS A 73 -3.75 2.09 0.38
N SER A 74 -3.00 1.61 -0.62
CA SER A 74 -1.63 1.13 -0.43
C SER A 74 -0.61 2.28 -0.39
N PRO A 75 0.50 2.14 0.36
CA PRO A 75 1.54 3.15 0.43
C PRO A 75 2.12 3.51 -0.95
N ASP A 76 2.35 2.50 -1.80
CA ASP A 76 2.95 2.72 -3.11
C ASP A 76 1.98 3.34 -4.12
N ALA A 77 0.68 3.01 -4.07
CA ALA A 77 -0.32 3.72 -4.85
C ALA A 77 -0.44 5.20 -4.42
N LYS A 78 -0.36 5.49 -3.11
CA LYS A 78 -0.28 6.86 -2.60
C LYS A 78 0.96 7.59 -3.12
N ALA A 79 2.12 6.93 -3.09
CA ALA A 79 3.36 7.48 -3.62
C ALA A 79 3.25 7.76 -5.14
N ARG A 80 2.62 6.85 -5.91
CA ARG A 80 2.32 7.06 -7.34
C ARG A 80 1.38 8.24 -7.56
N CYS A 81 0.33 8.39 -6.75
CA CYS A 81 -0.54 9.56 -6.79
C CYS A 81 0.26 10.85 -6.57
N MET A 82 1.12 10.90 -5.55
CA MET A 82 1.95 12.07 -5.24
C MET A 82 2.99 12.37 -6.33
N ALA A 83 3.45 11.35 -7.03
CA ALA A 83 4.41 11.47 -8.14
C ALA A 83 3.75 11.77 -9.50
N LEU A 84 2.41 11.76 -9.59
CA LEU A 84 1.68 11.92 -10.86
C LEU A 84 1.96 13.29 -11.49
N ARG A 85 2.37 13.28 -12.77
CA ARG A 85 2.64 14.48 -13.57
C ARG A 85 1.84 14.43 -14.87
N PRO A 86 1.46 15.59 -15.44
CA PRO A 86 0.83 15.66 -16.75
C PRO A 86 1.78 15.13 -17.84
N GLY A 87 1.27 14.20 -18.64
CA GLY A 87 2.00 13.65 -19.80
C GLY A 87 1.83 14.50 -21.05
N THR A 88 2.63 14.20 -22.09
CA THR A 88 2.58 14.87 -23.41
C THR A 88 2.37 13.89 -24.57
N ASP A 89 2.37 12.60 -24.30
CA ASP A 89 2.06 11.56 -25.30
C ASP A 89 0.55 11.32 -25.40
N LEU A 90 0.00 11.52 -26.60
CA LEU A 90 -1.44 11.37 -26.86
C LEU A 90 -1.93 9.95 -26.60
N ALA A 91 -1.15 8.94 -26.99
CA ALA A 91 -1.55 7.54 -26.84
C ALA A 91 -1.57 7.14 -25.35
N GLU A 92 -0.55 7.56 -24.59
CA GLU A 92 -0.48 7.35 -23.14
C GLU A 92 -1.62 8.05 -22.41
N ILE A 93 -1.86 9.34 -22.72
CA ILE A 93 -2.97 10.12 -22.11
C ILE A 93 -4.31 9.43 -22.37
N ASN A 94 -4.57 9.00 -23.61
CA ASN A 94 -5.83 8.34 -23.96
C ASN A 94 -5.97 6.99 -23.23
N LEU A 95 -4.89 6.23 -23.06
CA LEU A 95 -4.89 4.99 -22.29
C LEU A 95 -5.23 5.27 -20.80
N LEU A 96 -4.58 6.24 -20.18
CA LEU A 96 -4.84 6.63 -18.79
C LEU A 96 -6.28 7.11 -18.59
N GLN A 97 -6.82 7.89 -19.53
CA GLN A 97 -8.22 8.32 -19.51
C GLN A 97 -9.19 7.14 -19.66
N LEU A 98 -8.87 6.18 -20.56
CA LEU A 98 -9.67 4.98 -20.75
C LEU A 98 -9.67 4.11 -19.49
N GLN A 99 -8.52 3.86 -18.89
CA GLN A 99 -8.40 3.10 -17.63
C GLN A 99 -9.22 3.73 -16.51
N THR A 100 -9.13 5.06 -16.35
CA THR A 100 -9.91 5.79 -15.35
C THR A 100 -11.42 5.68 -15.61
N LYS A 101 -11.84 5.76 -16.89
CA LYS A 101 -13.24 5.59 -17.31
C LYS A 101 -13.77 4.18 -17.03
N ASP A 102 -12.98 3.16 -17.36
CA ASP A 102 -13.37 1.77 -17.15
C ASP A 102 -13.45 1.44 -15.65
N ALA A 103 -12.49 1.91 -14.84
CA ALA A 103 -12.56 1.81 -13.39
C ALA A 103 -13.80 2.51 -12.82
N LEU A 104 -14.11 3.72 -13.29
CA LEU A 104 -15.31 4.46 -12.87
C LEU A 104 -16.60 3.70 -13.24
N THR A 105 -16.64 3.11 -14.42
CA THR A 105 -17.77 2.27 -14.88
C THR A 105 -17.95 1.06 -13.96
N ARG A 106 -16.86 0.39 -13.59
CA ARG A 106 -16.89 -0.74 -12.66
C ARG A 106 -17.36 -0.31 -11.26
N LEU A 107 -16.94 0.87 -10.78
CA LEU A 107 -17.40 1.42 -9.48
C LEU A 107 -18.90 1.70 -9.46
N PHE A 108 -19.48 2.12 -10.59
CA PHE A 108 -20.93 2.33 -10.69
C PHE A 108 -21.72 1.01 -10.77
N LYS A 109 -21.18 -0.01 -11.46
CA LYS A 109 -21.85 -1.32 -11.60
C LYS A 109 -21.74 -2.17 -10.34
N SER A 110 -20.57 -2.27 -9.75
CA SER A 110 -20.24 -3.28 -8.74
C SER A 110 -19.90 -2.69 -7.35
N GLY A 111 -20.00 -1.37 -7.19
CA GLY A 111 -19.66 -0.71 -5.96
C GLY A 111 -18.14 -0.51 -5.77
N SER A 112 -17.69 -0.40 -4.52
CA SER A 112 -16.29 -0.14 -4.19
C SER A 112 -15.47 -1.43 -4.08
N VAL A 113 -14.21 -1.36 -4.47
CA VAL A 113 -13.20 -2.38 -4.22
C VAL A 113 -12.17 -1.82 -3.22
N SER A 114 -11.71 -2.65 -2.29
CA SER A 114 -10.68 -2.25 -1.32
C SER A 114 -9.37 -2.96 -1.60
N PHE A 115 -8.31 -2.17 -1.70
CA PHE A 115 -6.92 -2.62 -1.84
C PHE A 115 -6.15 -2.57 -0.50
N SER A 116 -6.87 -2.49 0.62
CA SER A 116 -6.24 -2.53 1.95
C SER A 116 -5.50 -3.86 2.16
N GLY A 117 -4.35 -3.80 2.81
CA GLY A 117 -3.49 -4.96 3.05
C GLY A 117 -2.42 -5.19 1.97
N VAL A 118 -2.41 -4.41 0.89
CA VAL A 118 -1.32 -4.40 -0.10
C VAL A 118 -0.15 -3.62 0.48
N ASN A 119 0.91 -4.34 0.87
CA ASN A 119 2.14 -3.78 1.41
C ASN A 119 3.33 -4.23 0.56
N ASP A 120 4.40 -3.43 0.54
CA ASP A 120 5.63 -3.79 -0.16
C ASP A 120 6.25 -5.07 0.43
N LEU A 121 6.42 -6.08 -0.41
CA LEU A 121 7.06 -7.35 -0.09
C LEU A 121 8.50 -7.46 -0.61
N SER A 122 9.04 -6.43 -1.27
CA SER A 122 10.34 -6.48 -1.96
C SER A 122 11.48 -6.93 -1.05
N ALA A 123 11.51 -6.48 0.21
CA ALA A 123 12.53 -6.88 1.17
C ALA A 123 12.38 -8.35 1.59
N SER A 124 11.14 -8.82 1.77
CA SER A 124 10.83 -10.20 2.13
C SER A 124 11.15 -11.15 0.97
N LEU A 125 10.77 -10.80 -0.27
CA LEU A 125 11.08 -11.59 -1.46
C LEU A 125 12.60 -11.70 -1.70
N LYS A 126 13.36 -10.61 -1.54
CA LYS A 126 14.82 -10.65 -1.60
C LYS A 126 15.46 -11.55 -0.55
N ARG A 127 14.87 -11.60 0.66
CA ARG A 127 15.33 -12.51 1.72
C ARG A 127 15.09 -13.96 1.35
N LEU A 128 13.94 -14.27 0.74
CA LEU A 128 13.63 -15.62 0.24
C LEU A 128 14.60 -16.05 -0.86
N GLU A 129 14.97 -15.15 -1.79
CA GLU A 129 15.94 -15.44 -2.87
C GLU A 129 17.30 -15.91 -2.37
N ILE A 130 17.73 -15.45 -1.19
CA ILE A 130 18.99 -15.86 -0.55
C ILE A 130 18.80 -16.98 0.47
N GLY A 131 17.63 -17.62 0.51
CA GLY A 131 17.31 -18.73 1.41
C GLY A 131 17.06 -18.34 2.86
N GLY A 132 16.76 -17.06 3.14
CA GLY A 132 16.43 -16.59 4.48
C GLY A 132 14.97 -16.86 4.85
N ALA A 133 14.71 -17.15 6.13
CA ALA A 133 13.36 -17.33 6.64
C ALA A 133 12.65 -15.98 6.87
N LEU A 134 11.33 -15.97 6.66
CA LEU A 134 10.43 -14.86 6.97
C LEU A 134 9.90 -14.98 8.41
N SER A 135 9.65 -13.85 9.03
CA SER A 135 8.95 -13.77 10.31
C SER A 135 7.45 -14.04 10.16
N THR A 136 6.75 -14.28 11.27
CA THR A 136 5.28 -14.38 11.32
C THR A 136 4.60 -13.18 10.70
N LEU A 137 5.04 -11.97 11.01
CA LEU A 137 4.51 -10.72 10.44
C LEU A 137 4.69 -10.66 8.92
N GLU A 138 5.85 -11.04 8.39
CA GLU A 138 6.10 -11.03 6.95
C GLU A 138 5.22 -12.04 6.21
N LEU A 139 5.04 -13.25 6.76
CA LEU A 139 4.13 -14.27 6.21
C LEU A 139 2.65 -13.82 6.27
N LEU A 140 2.24 -13.14 7.35
CA LEU A 140 0.90 -12.55 7.43
C LEU A 140 0.70 -11.40 6.42
N ARG A 141 1.74 -10.65 6.07
CA ARG A 141 1.68 -9.66 4.98
C ARG A 141 1.49 -10.33 3.62
N VAL A 142 2.11 -11.48 3.39
CA VAL A 142 1.83 -12.29 2.20
C VAL A 142 0.35 -12.69 2.16
N CYS A 143 -0.20 -13.18 3.28
CA CYS A 143 -1.63 -13.49 3.37
C CYS A 143 -2.52 -12.29 3.05
N SER A 144 -2.17 -11.11 3.56
CA SER A 144 -2.93 -9.88 3.31
C SER A 144 -2.93 -9.49 1.83
N LEU A 145 -1.80 -9.69 1.13
CA LEU A 145 -1.71 -9.50 -0.33
C LEU A 145 -2.62 -10.48 -1.08
N LEU A 146 -2.58 -11.77 -0.73
CA LEU A 146 -3.39 -12.81 -1.35
C LEU A 146 -4.90 -12.60 -1.11
N GLU A 147 -5.28 -12.11 0.07
CA GLU A 147 -6.65 -11.69 0.35
C GLU A 147 -7.08 -10.51 -0.53
N ALA A 148 -6.20 -9.53 -0.74
CA ALA A 148 -6.47 -8.42 -1.63
C ALA A 148 -6.64 -8.89 -3.09
N ALA A 149 -5.79 -9.82 -3.56
CA ALA A 149 -5.91 -10.43 -4.88
C ALA A 149 -7.25 -11.18 -5.03
N LYS A 150 -7.65 -11.95 -4.02
CA LYS A 150 -8.94 -12.66 -3.99
C LYS A 150 -10.12 -11.70 -4.06
N ARG A 151 -10.10 -10.61 -3.27
CA ARG A 151 -11.15 -9.58 -3.29
C ARG A 151 -11.23 -8.88 -4.64
N ALA A 152 -10.09 -8.48 -5.21
CA ALA A 152 -10.03 -7.83 -6.51
C ALA A 152 -10.57 -8.74 -7.63
N LYS A 153 -10.18 -10.01 -7.63
CA LYS A 153 -10.66 -10.99 -8.61
C LYS A 153 -12.18 -11.26 -8.50
N ALA A 154 -12.72 -11.32 -7.27
CA ALA A 154 -14.15 -11.43 -7.02
C ALA A 154 -14.90 -10.19 -7.52
N PHE A 155 -14.39 -8.98 -7.22
CA PHE A 155 -14.96 -7.74 -7.72
C PHE A 155 -15.01 -7.69 -9.26
N SER A 156 -13.95 -8.14 -9.94
CA SER A 156 -13.93 -8.16 -11.41
C SER A 156 -15.02 -9.07 -11.98
N ARG A 157 -15.29 -10.24 -11.38
CA ARG A 157 -16.35 -11.16 -11.84
C ARG A 157 -17.72 -10.51 -11.74
N THR A 158 -18.05 -9.88 -10.62
CA THR A 158 -19.31 -9.18 -10.42
C THR A 158 -19.50 -8.04 -11.45
N ALA A 159 -18.41 -7.34 -11.81
CA ALA A 159 -18.46 -6.25 -12.77
C ALA A 159 -18.76 -6.71 -14.23
N THR A 160 -18.54 -7.99 -14.53
CA THR A 160 -18.70 -8.58 -15.87
C THR A 160 -19.86 -9.59 -15.97
N GLU A 161 -20.65 -9.78 -14.91
CA GLU A 161 -21.76 -10.74 -14.90
C GLU A 161 -22.81 -10.47 -15.98
N ASP A 162 -23.12 -9.19 -16.25
CA ASP A 162 -24.13 -8.79 -17.25
C ASP A 162 -23.65 -8.96 -18.71
N ASP A 163 -22.35 -8.93 -18.95
CA ASP A 163 -21.75 -9.14 -20.28
C ASP A 163 -20.35 -9.77 -20.15
N PRO A 164 -20.27 -11.11 -20.12
CA PRO A 164 -19.00 -11.84 -20.01
C PRO A 164 -18.04 -11.61 -21.19
N THR A 165 -18.54 -11.06 -22.31
CA THR A 165 -17.73 -10.77 -23.51
C THR A 165 -17.20 -9.34 -23.53
N ALA A 166 -17.68 -8.46 -22.66
CA ALA A 166 -17.20 -7.09 -22.55
C ALA A 166 -15.83 -7.07 -21.88
N SER A 167 -14.79 -6.99 -22.69
CA SER A 167 -13.41 -6.75 -22.24
C SER A 167 -13.15 -5.25 -22.18
N ASP A 168 -12.76 -4.75 -21.01
CA ASP A 168 -12.30 -3.37 -20.83
C ASP A 168 -10.76 -3.32 -20.64
N SER A 169 -10.20 -2.13 -20.55
CA SER A 169 -8.73 -1.92 -20.40
C SER A 169 -8.13 -2.51 -19.12
N LEU A 170 -8.93 -2.92 -18.15
CA LEU A 170 -8.50 -3.47 -16.86
C LEU A 170 -8.63 -5.00 -16.79
N ALA A 171 -9.33 -5.61 -17.73
CA ALA A 171 -9.68 -7.03 -17.69
C ALA A 171 -8.46 -7.94 -17.58
N GLU A 172 -7.39 -7.65 -18.32
CA GLU A 172 -6.15 -8.42 -18.28
C GLU A 172 -5.45 -8.36 -16.92
N MET A 173 -5.39 -7.17 -16.29
CA MET A 173 -4.80 -7.01 -14.95
C MET A 173 -5.54 -7.87 -13.92
N PHE A 174 -6.87 -7.87 -13.93
CA PHE A 174 -7.63 -8.72 -13.03
C PHE A 174 -7.49 -10.22 -13.34
N ALA A 175 -7.34 -10.60 -14.61
CA ALA A 175 -7.17 -11.99 -15.01
C ALA A 175 -5.82 -12.57 -14.51
N GLN A 176 -4.76 -11.79 -14.53
CA GLN A 176 -3.41 -12.18 -14.11
C GLN A 176 -3.25 -12.35 -12.59
N LEU A 177 -4.18 -11.80 -11.78
CA LEU A 177 -4.13 -11.97 -10.33
C LEU A 177 -4.31 -13.44 -9.94
N GLU A 178 -3.46 -13.95 -9.03
CA GLU A 178 -3.55 -15.31 -8.51
C GLU A 178 -3.65 -15.33 -6.99
N PRO A 179 -4.81 -15.62 -6.40
CA PRO A 179 -5.01 -15.63 -4.94
C PRO A 179 -4.21 -16.71 -4.20
N LEU A 180 -3.50 -17.61 -4.88
CA LEU A 180 -2.66 -18.68 -4.32
C LEU A 180 -3.26 -19.31 -3.06
N THR A 181 -4.53 -19.72 -3.15
CA THR A 181 -5.30 -20.21 -2.00
C THR A 181 -4.58 -21.30 -1.19
N PRO A 182 -3.88 -22.28 -1.81
CA PRO A 182 -3.15 -23.30 -1.02
C PRO A 182 -2.04 -22.70 -0.15
N LEU A 183 -1.30 -21.71 -0.64
CA LEU A 183 -0.27 -21.01 0.14
C LEU A 183 -0.91 -20.22 1.28
N TYR A 184 -1.97 -19.48 0.98
CA TYR A 184 -2.72 -18.72 1.98
C TYR A 184 -3.24 -19.61 3.11
N ASP A 185 -3.90 -20.71 2.76
CA ASP A 185 -4.51 -21.63 3.74
C ASP A 185 -3.43 -22.26 4.62
N GLU A 186 -2.26 -22.65 4.06
CA GLU A 186 -1.18 -23.25 4.82
C GLU A 186 -0.52 -22.26 5.78
N ILE A 187 -0.28 -21.01 5.36
CA ILE A 187 0.24 -19.98 6.26
C ILE A 187 -0.77 -19.72 7.40
N ARG A 188 -2.05 -19.56 7.07
CA ARG A 188 -3.11 -19.27 8.06
C ARG A 188 -3.40 -20.44 8.99
N ARG A 189 -3.18 -21.67 8.54
CA ARG A 189 -3.25 -22.89 9.38
C ARG A 189 -2.16 -22.86 10.45
N CYS A 190 -0.96 -22.40 10.10
CA CYS A 190 0.18 -22.41 11.01
C CYS A 190 0.28 -21.15 11.87
N ILE A 191 -0.10 -19.97 11.35
CA ILE A 191 0.07 -18.67 12.01
C ILE A 191 -1.28 -18.05 12.30
N LEU A 192 -1.62 -17.94 13.59
CA LEU A 192 -2.88 -17.36 14.07
C LEU A 192 -2.79 -15.84 14.18
N SER A 193 -1.69 -15.33 14.72
CA SER A 193 -1.38 -13.90 14.86
C SER A 193 0.13 -13.66 14.77
N GLU A 194 0.57 -12.40 14.86
CA GLU A 194 1.99 -12.04 14.85
C GLU A 194 2.80 -12.77 15.94
N ASP A 195 2.20 -12.96 17.11
CA ASP A 195 2.84 -13.56 18.29
C ASP A 195 2.43 -15.01 18.53
N GLU A 196 1.56 -15.59 17.68
CA GLU A 196 0.95 -16.89 17.96
C GLU A 196 1.00 -17.84 16.77
N ILE A 197 1.70 -18.96 16.97
CA ILE A 197 1.75 -20.12 16.07
C ILE A 197 0.80 -21.18 16.61
N ALA A 198 -0.01 -21.77 15.72
CA ALA A 198 -0.98 -22.79 16.08
C ALA A 198 -0.32 -24.01 16.73
N ASP A 199 -0.95 -24.60 17.73
CA ASP A 199 -0.46 -25.83 18.39
C ASP A 199 -0.26 -26.99 17.39
N ASP A 200 -1.06 -27.02 16.35
CA ASP A 200 -1.05 -28.05 15.32
C ASP A 200 -0.35 -27.62 14.02
N ALA A 201 0.44 -26.54 14.07
CA ALA A 201 1.30 -26.14 12.95
C ALA A 201 2.25 -27.28 12.55
N SER A 202 2.75 -28.04 13.55
CA SER A 202 3.45 -29.31 13.30
C SER A 202 3.12 -30.36 14.38
N PRO A 203 3.26 -31.67 14.06
CA PRO A 203 3.12 -32.73 15.08
C PRO A 203 4.14 -32.60 16.21
N ALA A 204 5.36 -32.15 15.91
CA ALA A 204 6.42 -31.95 16.91
C ALA A 204 6.06 -30.81 17.88
N LEU A 205 5.63 -29.65 17.40
CA LEU A 205 5.20 -28.52 18.22
C LEU A 205 4.05 -28.91 19.15
N ARG A 206 3.04 -29.62 18.63
CA ARG A 206 1.92 -30.15 19.43
C ARG A 206 2.40 -31.03 20.56
N SER A 207 3.37 -31.95 20.29
CA SER A 207 3.94 -32.83 21.30
C SER A 207 4.73 -32.06 22.36
N ILE A 208 5.58 -31.10 21.93
CA ILE A 208 6.37 -30.27 22.82
C ILE A 208 5.45 -29.47 23.77
N ARG A 209 4.46 -28.77 23.22
CA ARG A 209 3.50 -27.98 24.02
C ARG A 209 2.64 -28.82 24.98
N ARG A 210 2.28 -30.06 24.56
CA ARG A 210 1.64 -31.01 25.48
C ARG A 210 2.57 -31.38 26.63
N SER A 211 3.86 -31.65 26.36
CA SER A 211 4.86 -31.95 27.38
C SER A 211 5.09 -30.77 28.31
N MET A 212 5.14 -29.54 27.78
CA MET A 212 5.24 -28.31 28.56
C MET A 212 4.07 -28.13 29.52
N ARG A 213 2.84 -28.35 29.06
CA ARG A 213 1.64 -28.30 29.91
C ARG A 213 1.74 -29.35 31.06
N GLY A 214 2.06 -30.59 30.71
CA GLY A 214 2.21 -31.63 31.74
C GLY A 214 3.37 -31.34 32.71
N MET A 215 4.45 -30.73 32.27
CA MET A 215 5.59 -30.31 33.11
C MET A 215 5.18 -29.15 34.04
N ASN A 216 4.46 -28.17 33.52
CA ASN A 216 3.92 -27.05 34.27
C ASN A 216 2.99 -27.55 35.42
N ASP A 217 2.12 -28.52 35.12
CA ASP A 217 1.24 -29.11 36.12
C ASP A 217 2.03 -29.83 37.22
N LYS A 218 3.08 -30.59 36.88
CA LYS A 218 3.96 -31.24 37.87
C LYS A 218 4.69 -30.21 38.73
N ILE A 219 5.27 -29.16 38.15
CA ILE A 219 5.93 -28.08 38.91
C ILE A 219 4.93 -27.43 39.89
N ARG A 220 3.74 -27.07 39.40
CA ARG A 220 2.69 -26.48 40.24
C ARG A 220 2.27 -27.39 41.36
N ALA A 221 2.10 -28.68 41.14
CA ALA A 221 1.78 -29.64 42.15
C ALA A 221 2.84 -29.71 43.29
N GLN A 222 4.15 -29.77 42.89
CA GLN A 222 5.26 -29.74 43.84
C GLN A 222 5.34 -28.42 44.61
N MET A 223 5.19 -27.29 43.93
CA MET A 223 5.19 -25.98 44.55
C MET A 223 4.06 -25.81 45.54
N ASN A 224 2.83 -26.26 45.18
CA ASN A 224 1.68 -26.22 46.07
C ASN A 224 1.86 -27.14 47.27
N ALA A 225 2.49 -28.29 47.13
CA ALA A 225 2.83 -29.16 48.27
C ALA A 225 3.76 -28.45 49.27
N LEU A 226 4.75 -27.68 48.75
CA LEU A 226 5.62 -26.87 49.59
C LEU A 226 4.87 -25.71 50.29
N ILE A 227 4.00 -25.01 49.61
CA ILE A 227 3.18 -23.89 50.12
C ILE A 227 2.21 -24.40 51.21
N ASN A 228 1.66 -25.57 51.05
CA ASN A 228 0.66 -26.15 51.98
C ASN A 228 1.32 -26.81 53.21
N ASN A 229 2.63 -27.03 53.18
CA ASN A 229 3.35 -27.50 54.37
C ASN A 229 3.44 -26.39 55.42
N THR A 230 2.92 -26.59 56.61
CA THR A 230 2.83 -25.57 57.65
C THR A 230 4.19 -24.96 58.04
N THR A 231 5.25 -25.78 58.08
CA THR A 231 6.61 -25.32 58.40
C THR A 231 7.15 -24.44 57.28
N THR A 232 7.09 -24.90 56.02
CA THR A 232 7.54 -24.15 54.86
C THR A 232 6.79 -22.82 54.72
N ARG A 233 5.48 -22.87 54.91
CA ARG A 233 4.59 -21.69 54.81
C ARG A 233 4.99 -20.55 55.76
N SER A 234 5.50 -20.85 56.95
CA SER A 234 5.95 -19.82 57.89
C SER A 234 7.16 -19.03 57.42
N TYR A 235 7.98 -19.61 56.51
CA TYR A 235 9.19 -19.01 55.93
C TYR A 235 8.87 -18.19 54.67
N LEU A 236 7.68 -18.35 54.07
CA LEU A 236 7.31 -17.61 52.88
C LEU A 236 6.88 -16.17 53.23
N GLN A 237 7.27 -15.23 52.37
CA GLN A 237 6.78 -13.84 52.42
C GLN A 237 5.32 -13.79 51.93
N ASP A 238 5.03 -14.59 50.89
CA ASP A 238 3.69 -14.74 50.32
C ASP A 238 3.51 -16.19 49.84
N THR A 239 2.27 -16.66 49.77
CA THR A 239 1.92 -18.03 49.37
C THR A 239 1.59 -18.09 47.86
N VAL A 240 2.37 -17.41 47.01
CA VAL A 240 2.20 -17.37 45.58
C VAL A 240 3.37 -18.03 44.87
N ILE A 241 3.09 -18.70 43.77
CA ILE A 241 4.10 -19.21 42.87
C ILE A 241 4.47 -18.08 41.90
N THR A 242 5.74 -17.70 41.83
CA THR A 242 6.24 -16.64 40.94
C THR A 242 7.19 -17.21 39.88
N MET A 243 7.41 -16.47 38.80
CA MET A 243 8.43 -16.81 37.81
C MET A 243 9.52 -15.74 37.83
N ARG A 244 10.78 -16.18 37.88
CA ARG A 244 11.96 -15.34 37.76
C ARG A 244 12.96 -16.01 36.82
N ASP A 245 13.45 -15.28 35.84
CA ASP A 245 14.36 -15.78 34.79
C ASP A 245 13.89 -17.09 34.12
N GLY A 246 12.56 -17.21 33.89
CA GLY A 246 11.94 -18.38 33.33
C GLY A 246 11.87 -19.60 34.25
N ARG A 247 12.05 -19.40 35.58
CA ARG A 247 12.00 -20.46 36.60
C ARG A 247 10.91 -20.20 37.62
N TYR A 248 10.26 -21.27 38.04
CA TYR A 248 9.26 -21.20 39.10
C TYR A 248 9.92 -21.08 40.46
N CYS A 249 9.61 -20.01 41.17
CA CYS A 249 10.19 -19.65 42.45
C CYS A 249 9.12 -19.39 43.52
N LEU A 250 9.50 -19.53 44.81
CA LEU A 250 8.74 -19.09 45.95
C LEU A 250 9.33 -17.81 46.54
N PRO A 251 8.50 -16.84 46.95
CA PRO A 251 8.94 -15.66 47.67
C PRO A 251 9.19 -16.01 49.14
N VAL A 252 10.43 -16.03 49.54
CA VAL A 252 10.93 -16.44 50.86
C VAL A 252 11.42 -15.22 51.63
N LYS A 253 11.15 -15.13 52.94
CA LYS A 253 11.69 -14.10 53.79
C LYS A 253 13.22 -14.19 53.81
N ALA A 254 13.94 -13.09 53.67
CA ALA A 254 15.41 -13.09 53.55
C ALA A 254 16.06 -13.76 54.79
N GLU A 255 15.50 -13.59 55.95
CA GLU A 255 15.93 -14.21 57.24
C GLU A 255 15.75 -15.74 57.24
N ALA A 256 14.82 -16.26 56.47
CA ALA A 256 14.51 -17.68 56.37
C ALA A 256 15.19 -18.42 55.20
N LYS A 257 16.17 -17.80 54.50
CA LYS A 257 16.90 -18.36 53.38
C LYS A 257 17.45 -19.77 53.64
N SER A 258 18.04 -20.01 54.81
CA SER A 258 18.62 -21.30 55.18
C SER A 258 17.61 -22.41 55.43
N GLN A 259 16.32 -22.09 55.59
CA GLN A 259 15.26 -23.05 55.90
C GLN A 259 14.59 -23.66 54.64
N ILE A 260 14.79 -23.03 53.51
CA ILE A 260 14.30 -23.54 52.20
C ILE A 260 15.49 -23.84 51.29
N PRO A 261 15.91 -25.11 51.19
CA PRO A 261 16.98 -25.49 50.29
C PRO A 261 16.62 -25.18 48.82
N GLY A 262 17.43 -24.37 48.17
CA GLY A 262 17.18 -23.97 46.76
C GLY A 262 18.13 -22.91 46.24
N MET A 263 17.94 -22.49 45.01
CA MET A 263 18.72 -21.43 44.36
C MET A 263 17.96 -20.10 44.39
N VAL A 264 18.67 -19.04 44.76
CA VAL A 264 18.14 -17.66 44.70
C VAL A 264 18.29 -17.15 43.27
N HIS A 265 17.20 -16.77 42.63
CA HIS A 265 17.20 -16.20 41.27
C HIS A 265 17.00 -14.69 41.28
N ASP A 266 16.32 -14.16 42.30
CA ASP A 266 16.04 -12.72 42.36
C ASP A 266 15.83 -12.28 43.80
N GLN A 267 15.85 -10.97 44.04
CA GLN A 267 15.60 -10.35 45.32
C GLN A 267 14.72 -9.10 45.18
N SER A 268 13.81 -8.87 46.12
CA SER A 268 13.00 -7.64 46.10
C SER A 268 13.90 -6.39 46.29
N SER A 269 13.44 -5.26 45.79
CA SER A 269 14.18 -3.97 45.89
C SER A 269 14.49 -3.56 47.32
N SER A 270 13.67 -3.97 48.30
CA SER A 270 13.92 -3.75 49.73
C SER A 270 14.88 -4.78 50.36
N GLY A 271 15.27 -5.82 49.62
CA GLY A 271 16.10 -6.91 50.14
C GLY A 271 15.39 -7.87 51.09
N SER A 272 14.12 -7.64 51.46
CA SER A 272 13.39 -8.42 52.46
C SER A 272 12.83 -9.75 51.95
N THR A 273 12.76 -9.94 50.61
CA THR A 273 12.20 -11.15 49.97
C THR A 273 13.22 -11.70 48.96
N LEU A 274 13.47 -12.98 49.06
CA LEU A 274 14.29 -13.74 48.08
C LEU A 274 13.37 -14.63 47.30
N PHE A 275 13.53 -14.63 45.95
CA PHE A 275 12.82 -15.54 45.07
C PHE A 275 13.69 -16.80 44.89
N ILE A 276 13.27 -17.85 45.61
CA ILE A 276 14.03 -19.10 45.67
C ILE A 276 13.35 -20.16 44.83
N GLU A 277 14.12 -20.77 43.91
CA GLU A 277 13.76 -22.04 43.25
C GLU A 277 14.06 -23.18 44.23
N PRO A 278 13.02 -23.87 44.78
CA PRO A 278 13.26 -24.96 45.73
C PRO A 278 13.97 -26.11 45.04
N MET A 279 14.89 -26.80 45.77
CA MET A 279 15.65 -27.95 45.24
C MET A 279 14.72 -29.04 44.70
N ALA A 280 13.53 -29.20 45.25
CA ALA A 280 12.55 -30.20 44.82
C ALA A 280 12.01 -29.97 43.40
N VAL A 281 12.13 -28.75 42.86
CA VAL A 281 11.63 -28.42 41.50
C VAL A 281 12.72 -28.07 40.51
N VAL A 282 14.00 -28.02 40.92
CA VAL A 282 15.15 -27.67 40.04
C VAL A 282 15.18 -28.50 38.77
N ASN A 283 15.07 -29.83 38.89
CA ASN A 283 15.08 -30.71 37.71
C ASN A 283 13.89 -30.48 36.80
N LEU A 284 12.69 -30.30 37.37
CA LEU A 284 11.50 -30.02 36.58
C LEU A 284 11.57 -28.66 35.86
N ASN A 285 12.12 -27.65 36.52
CA ASN A 285 12.37 -26.36 35.90
C ASN A 285 13.45 -26.47 34.77
N ASN A 286 14.48 -27.30 34.93
CA ASN A 286 15.46 -27.55 33.89
C ASN A 286 14.80 -28.22 32.67
N GLU A 287 14.03 -29.29 32.89
CA GLU A 287 13.28 -29.96 31.81
C GLU A 287 12.28 -29.03 31.11
N TYR A 288 11.60 -28.15 31.87
CA TYR A 288 10.71 -27.17 31.31
C TYR A 288 11.45 -26.14 30.42
N LYS A 289 12.63 -25.70 30.87
CA LYS A 289 13.46 -24.79 30.09
C LYS A 289 13.99 -25.43 28.80
N GLU A 290 14.35 -26.73 28.85
CA GLU A 290 14.71 -27.48 27.63
C GLU A 290 13.54 -27.59 26.66
N LEU A 291 12.31 -27.76 27.17
CA LEU A 291 11.11 -27.77 26.33
C LEU A 291 10.85 -26.41 25.68
N LEU A 292 11.09 -25.29 26.38
CA LEU A 292 10.99 -23.94 25.81
C LEU A 292 11.98 -23.73 24.66
N LEU A 293 13.22 -24.21 24.80
CA LEU A 293 14.19 -24.13 23.72
C LEU A 293 13.76 -24.97 22.51
N LYS A 294 13.30 -26.21 22.76
CA LYS A 294 12.78 -27.07 21.69
C LYS A 294 11.55 -26.47 20.99
N GLU A 295 10.69 -25.76 21.73
CA GLU A 295 9.56 -25.04 21.13
C GLU A 295 10.05 -23.96 20.18
N GLN A 296 11.05 -23.16 20.60
CA GLN A 296 11.62 -22.11 19.78
C GLN A 296 12.30 -22.67 18.52
N ASP A 297 13.12 -23.73 18.68
CA ASP A 297 13.76 -24.40 17.55
C ASP A 297 12.72 -24.94 16.55
N GLU A 298 11.63 -25.53 17.04
CA GLU A 298 10.57 -26.06 16.16
C GLU A 298 9.78 -24.95 15.47
N ILE A 299 9.57 -23.81 16.14
CA ILE A 299 8.96 -22.62 15.52
C ILE A 299 9.84 -22.13 14.36
N GLU A 300 11.16 -22.10 14.53
CA GLU A 300 12.09 -21.72 13.46
C GLU A 300 12.00 -22.69 12.27
N VAL A 301 11.88 -24.00 12.53
CA VAL A 301 11.67 -25.00 11.47
C VAL A 301 10.36 -24.77 10.71
N ILE A 302 9.26 -24.47 11.41
CA ILE A 302 7.97 -24.18 10.80
C ILE A 302 8.05 -22.92 9.93
N LEU A 303 8.65 -21.85 10.44
CA LEU A 303 8.81 -20.59 9.69
C LEU A 303 9.71 -20.79 8.46
N ALA A 304 10.77 -21.59 8.56
CA ALA A 304 11.62 -21.93 7.43
C ALA A 304 10.85 -22.73 6.37
N ALA A 305 10.04 -23.70 6.77
CA ALA A 305 9.23 -24.49 5.85
C ALA A 305 8.19 -23.62 5.11
N LEU A 306 7.50 -22.73 5.82
CA LEU A 306 6.55 -21.78 5.22
C LEU A 306 7.26 -20.78 4.29
N SER A 307 8.46 -20.34 4.67
CA SER A 307 9.29 -19.46 3.83
C SER A 307 9.72 -20.13 2.54
N ASN A 308 10.15 -21.37 2.59
CA ASN A 308 10.51 -22.16 1.40
C ASN A 308 9.30 -22.33 0.47
N LEU A 309 8.13 -22.67 1.03
CA LEU A 309 6.89 -22.75 0.25
C LEU A 309 6.53 -21.41 -0.39
N THR A 310 6.68 -20.31 0.36
CA THR A 310 6.42 -18.94 -0.16
C THR A 310 7.40 -18.57 -1.26
N ALA A 311 8.66 -19.00 -1.17
CA ALA A 311 9.70 -18.73 -2.16
C ALA A 311 9.37 -19.31 -3.55
N GLU A 312 8.66 -20.45 -3.62
CA GLU A 312 8.22 -21.06 -4.88
C GLU A 312 7.28 -20.13 -5.67
N TYR A 313 6.58 -19.24 -4.99
CA TYR A 313 5.61 -18.31 -5.58
C TYR A 313 6.13 -16.86 -5.67
N SER A 314 7.41 -16.60 -5.44
CA SER A 314 7.97 -15.24 -5.35
C SER A 314 7.65 -14.38 -6.58
N VAL A 315 7.74 -14.94 -7.78
CA VAL A 315 7.45 -14.24 -9.05
C VAL A 315 5.97 -13.83 -9.10
N GLN A 316 5.06 -14.74 -8.73
CA GLN A 316 3.64 -14.48 -8.75
C GLN A 316 3.23 -13.48 -7.67
N LEU A 317 3.79 -13.57 -6.48
CA LEU A 317 3.58 -12.60 -5.40
C LEU A 317 4.03 -11.19 -5.80
N GLN A 318 5.16 -11.06 -6.50
CA GLN A 318 5.60 -9.77 -7.04
C GLN A 318 4.64 -9.26 -8.13
N THR A 319 4.18 -10.14 -9.01
CA THR A 319 3.20 -9.79 -10.07
C THR A 319 1.88 -9.31 -9.45
N ASP A 320 1.34 -10.05 -8.48
CA ASP A 320 0.11 -9.67 -7.79
C ASP A 320 0.26 -8.31 -7.08
N TYR A 321 1.40 -8.07 -6.43
CA TYR A 321 1.70 -6.81 -5.77
C TYR A 321 1.74 -5.64 -6.76
N ASP A 322 2.44 -5.80 -7.89
CA ASP A 322 2.56 -4.75 -8.92
C ASP A 322 1.19 -4.43 -9.53
N ILE A 323 0.40 -5.46 -9.85
CA ILE A 323 -0.96 -5.31 -10.41
C ILE A 323 -1.90 -4.66 -9.40
N LEU A 324 -1.92 -5.11 -8.16
CA LEU A 324 -2.80 -4.55 -7.13
C LEU A 324 -2.46 -3.09 -6.81
N THR A 325 -1.17 -2.73 -6.82
CA THR A 325 -0.72 -1.35 -6.65
C THR A 325 -1.15 -0.47 -7.82
N GLU A 326 -1.06 -0.98 -9.07
CA GLU A 326 -1.54 -0.26 -10.26
C GLU A 326 -3.06 -0.10 -10.25
N LEU A 327 -3.80 -1.16 -9.93
CA LEU A 327 -5.26 -1.10 -9.80
C LEU A 327 -5.69 -0.10 -8.71
N ASP A 328 -5.05 -0.10 -7.54
CA ASP A 328 -5.33 0.86 -6.47
C ASP A 328 -5.14 2.30 -6.94
N PHE A 329 -4.05 2.58 -7.68
CA PHE A 329 -3.81 3.89 -8.28
C PHE A 329 -4.88 4.28 -9.32
N ILE A 330 -5.28 3.36 -10.20
CA ILE A 330 -6.33 3.62 -11.20
C ILE A 330 -7.68 3.85 -10.52
N PHE A 331 -8.04 3.02 -9.55
CA PHE A 331 -9.29 3.16 -8.81
C PHE A 331 -9.31 4.39 -7.89
N ALA A 332 -8.16 4.86 -7.42
CA ALA A 332 -8.07 6.16 -6.73
C ALA A 332 -8.46 7.31 -7.67
N LYS A 333 -7.97 7.32 -8.93
CA LYS A 333 -8.38 8.30 -9.94
C LYS A 333 -9.88 8.25 -10.22
N ALA A 334 -10.43 7.05 -10.37
CA ALA A 334 -11.85 6.86 -10.62
C ALA A 334 -12.72 7.28 -9.42
N SER A 335 -12.32 6.94 -8.20
CA SER A 335 -13.03 7.33 -6.98
C SER A 335 -13.02 8.84 -6.77
N TYR A 336 -11.88 9.48 -7.01
CA TYR A 336 -11.78 10.94 -6.98
C TYR A 336 -12.68 11.58 -8.05
N ALA A 337 -12.67 11.05 -9.29
CA ALA A 337 -13.55 11.54 -10.35
C ALA A 337 -15.05 11.40 -10.00
N LYS A 338 -15.43 10.33 -9.32
CA LYS A 338 -16.81 10.12 -8.86
C LYS A 338 -17.31 11.24 -7.94
N ASP A 339 -16.46 11.75 -7.06
CA ASP A 339 -16.84 12.77 -6.05
C ASP A 339 -17.26 14.10 -6.67
N TYR A 340 -16.64 14.48 -7.79
CA TYR A 340 -17.00 15.73 -8.48
C TYR A 340 -17.73 15.51 -9.80
N ASN A 341 -18.24 14.31 -10.07
CA ASN A 341 -18.89 13.91 -11.32
C ASN A 341 -18.02 14.22 -12.55
N GLY A 342 -16.75 13.81 -12.48
CA GLY A 342 -15.77 14.05 -13.52
C GLY A 342 -16.06 13.22 -14.77
N ILE A 343 -15.75 13.79 -15.94
CA ILE A 343 -15.85 13.13 -17.24
C ILE A 343 -14.47 12.99 -17.88
N ALA A 344 -14.32 11.98 -18.75
CA ALA A 344 -13.17 11.86 -19.61
C ALA A 344 -13.23 12.90 -20.74
N PRO A 345 -12.32 13.89 -20.79
CA PRO A 345 -12.24 14.80 -21.94
C PRO A 345 -11.69 14.06 -23.15
N THR A 346 -12.08 14.49 -24.36
CA THR A 346 -11.39 14.07 -25.59
C THR A 346 -10.13 14.88 -25.80
N PHE A 347 -9.08 14.27 -26.36
CA PHE A 347 -7.82 14.96 -26.59
C PHE A 347 -7.53 15.16 -28.08
N ASN A 348 -6.92 16.29 -28.41
CA ASN A 348 -6.42 16.63 -29.74
C ASN A 348 -5.00 17.18 -29.67
N ALA A 349 -4.31 17.17 -30.81
CA ALA A 349 -2.99 17.78 -31.00
C ALA A 349 -3.05 19.08 -31.83
N LYS A 350 -4.25 19.73 -31.91
CA LYS A 350 -4.51 20.87 -32.80
C LYS A 350 -4.55 22.22 -32.06
N GLY A 351 -4.23 22.22 -30.76
CA GLY A 351 -4.32 23.43 -29.93
C GLY A 351 -5.76 23.81 -29.51
N ARG A 352 -6.77 22.95 -29.79
CA ARG A 352 -8.17 23.29 -29.45
C ARG A 352 -8.53 22.93 -28.03
N ILE A 353 -9.13 23.88 -27.32
CA ILE A 353 -9.77 23.71 -26.03
C ILE A 353 -11.25 24.03 -26.19
N HIS A 354 -12.11 23.10 -25.81
CA HIS A 354 -13.55 23.30 -25.70
C HIS A 354 -14.05 22.73 -24.40
N ILE A 355 -14.07 23.53 -23.33
CA ILE A 355 -14.55 23.14 -22.01
C ILE A 355 -16.02 23.58 -21.90
N ARG A 356 -16.90 22.61 -21.60
CA ARG A 356 -18.32 22.84 -21.40
C ARG A 356 -18.68 22.70 -19.93
N LYS A 357 -19.25 23.74 -19.36
CA LYS A 357 -19.64 23.82 -17.93
C LYS A 357 -18.53 23.33 -16.99
N GLY A 358 -17.29 23.72 -17.29
CA GLY A 358 -16.12 23.40 -16.46
C GLY A 358 -16.24 24.05 -15.09
N ARG A 359 -15.97 23.29 -14.04
CA ARG A 359 -15.97 23.75 -12.66
C ARG A 359 -14.57 23.66 -12.07
N HIS A 360 -14.24 24.58 -11.18
CA HIS A 360 -12.96 24.52 -10.49
C HIS A 360 -12.96 23.34 -9.49
N PRO A 361 -12.04 22.36 -9.60
CA PRO A 361 -12.12 21.11 -8.83
C PRO A 361 -11.88 21.28 -7.32
N LEU A 362 -11.25 22.38 -6.90
CA LEU A 362 -10.97 22.68 -5.49
C LEU A 362 -12.08 23.47 -4.80
N LEU A 363 -13.08 23.97 -5.55
CA LEU A 363 -14.22 24.68 -4.99
C LEU A 363 -15.37 23.72 -4.71
N ASP A 364 -16.30 24.14 -3.85
CA ASP A 364 -17.54 23.41 -3.58
C ASP A 364 -18.34 23.21 -4.87
N GLN A 365 -18.44 21.96 -5.33
CA GLN A 365 -19.06 21.59 -6.59
C GLN A 365 -20.56 21.97 -6.69
N LYS A 366 -21.22 22.21 -5.56
CA LYS A 366 -22.62 22.65 -5.49
C LYS A 366 -22.77 24.16 -5.66
N LYS A 367 -21.73 24.93 -5.35
CA LYS A 367 -21.76 26.42 -5.34
C LYS A 367 -20.94 27.04 -6.46
N VAL A 368 -19.94 26.31 -6.99
CA VAL A 368 -19.06 26.82 -8.05
C VAL A 368 -19.85 27.10 -9.33
N VAL A 369 -19.66 28.28 -9.88
CA VAL A 369 -20.28 28.69 -11.16
C VAL A 369 -19.52 28.00 -12.30
N PRO A 370 -20.19 27.20 -13.16
CA PRO A 370 -19.57 26.58 -14.30
C PRO A 370 -19.22 27.61 -15.39
N ILE A 371 -18.13 27.35 -16.10
CA ILE A 371 -17.68 28.19 -17.23
C ILE A 371 -17.66 27.39 -18.53
N ASP A 372 -17.98 28.06 -19.62
CA ASP A 372 -17.79 27.57 -20.99
C ASP A 372 -16.63 28.34 -21.61
N VAL A 373 -15.64 27.59 -22.16
CA VAL A 373 -14.43 28.17 -22.76
C VAL A 373 -14.10 27.50 -24.06
N THR A 374 -13.95 28.29 -25.12
CA THR A 374 -13.49 27.83 -26.43
C THR A 374 -12.23 28.60 -26.82
N LEU A 375 -11.22 27.90 -27.33
CA LEU A 375 -9.95 28.48 -27.79
C LEU A 375 -9.30 27.53 -28.81
N GLY A 376 -8.57 28.12 -29.80
CA GLY A 376 -7.77 27.34 -30.76
C GLY A 376 -8.55 26.88 -32.00
N GLU A 377 -9.78 27.38 -32.24
CA GLU A 377 -10.55 27.15 -33.47
C GLU A 377 -10.63 28.45 -34.28
N ASP A 378 -11.47 29.39 -33.85
CA ASP A 378 -11.66 30.70 -34.54
C ASP A 378 -10.62 31.74 -34.07
N PHE A 379 -10.07 31.58 -32.88
CA PHE A 379 -9.09 32.48 -32.28
C PHE A 379 -8.13 31.72 -31.34
N ASN A 380 -6.89 32.22 -31.25
CA ASN A 380 -5.85 31.65 -30.40
C ASN A 380 -5.52 32.48 -29.17
N LEU A 381 -6.26 33.57 -28.96
CA LEU A 381 -6.09 34.49 -27.84
C LEU A 381 -7.43 34.84 -27.24
N LEU A 382 -7.60 34.58 -25.95
CA LEU A 382 -8.77 34.96 -25.18
C LEU A 382 -8.41 36.02 -24.15
N VAL A 383 -9.02 37.22 -24.24
CA VAL A 383 -8.86 38.31 -23.27
C VAL A 383 -10.07 38.38 -22.37
N VAL A 384 -9.86 38.17 -21.07
CA VAL A 384 -10.92 38.23 -20.06
C VAL A 384 -10.82 39.54 -19.29
N THR A 385 -11.84 40.37 -19.36
CA THR A 385 -11.88 41.69 -18.70
C THR A 385 -13.00 41.72 -17.65
N GLY A 386 -12.91 42.62 -16.68
CA GLY A 386 -13.92 42.83 -15.65
C GLY A 386 -13.32 43.09 -14.26
N PRO A 387 -14.16 43.29 -13.22
CA PRO A 387 -13.68 43.53 -11.86
C PRO A 387 -12.97 42.26 -11.29
N ASN A 388 -12.10 42.43 -10.30
CA ASN A 388 -11.36 41.32 -9.71
C ASN A 388 -12.28 40.31 -9.00
N THR A 389 -13.40 40.74 -8.47
CA THR A 389 -14.45 39.94 -7.84
C THR A 389 -15.29 39.14 -8.84
N GLY A 390 -15.11 39.36 -10.15
CA GLY A 390 -15.89 38.72 -11.22
C GLY A 390 -15.42 37.31 -11.63
N GLY A 391 -14.54 36.66 -10.87
CA GLY A 391 -14.11 35.30 -11.15
C GLY A 391 -13.06 35.12 -12.26
N LYS A 392 -12.43 36.19 -12.78
CA LYS A 392 -11.41 36.14 -13.83
C LYS A 392 -10.26 35.15 -13.49
N THR A 393 -9.65 35.32 -12.32
CA THR A 393 -8.54 34.47 -11.84
C THR A 393 -8.96 33.02 -11.70
N VAL A 394 -10.17 32.80 -11.16
CA VAL A 394 -10.71 31.43 -10.99
C VAL A 394 -10.93 30.79 -12.36
N SER A 395 -11.47 31.53 -13.35
CA SER A 395 -11.68 30.99 -14.70
C SER A 395 -10.36 30.58 -15.37
N LEU A 396 -9.32 31.43 -15.27
CA LEU A 396 -7.99 31.12 -15.80
C LEU A 396 -7.35 29.89 -15.11
N LYS A 397 -7.40 29.88 -13.76
CA LYS A 397 -6.95 28.72 -12.99
C LYS A 397 -7.72 27.45 -13.38
N THR A 398 -9.04 27.55 -13.59
CA THR A 398 -9.87 26.41 -13.99
C THR A 398 -9.38 25.80 -15.30
N VAL A 399 -9.21 26.60 -16.36
CA VAL A 399 -8.76 26.11 -17.67
C VAL A 399 -7.39 25.43 -17.55
N GLY A 400 -6.42 26.09 -16.93
CA GLY A 400 -5.08 25.53 -16.75
C GLY A 400 -5.09 24.25 -15.93
N LEU A 401 -5.82 24.23 -14.81
CA LEU A 401 -5.88 23.07 -13.91
C LEU A 401 -6.60 21.88 -14.55
N LEU A 402 -7.71 22.09 -15.27
CA LEU A 402 -8.41 21.02 -16.00
C LEU A 402 -7.55 20.43 -17.11
N THR A 403 -6.74 21.27 -17.80
CA THR A 403 -5.77 20.80 -18.79
C THR A 403 -4.70 19.90 -18.16
N LEU A 404 -4.09 20.33 -17.05
CA LEU A 404 -3.09 19.51 -16.32
C LEU A 404 -3.68 18.20 -15.79
N MET A 405 -4.89 18.25 -15.21
CA MET A 405 -5.60 17.07 -14.75
C MET A 405 -5.87 16.08 -15.89
N GLY A 406 -6.41 16.59 -17.00
CA GLY A 406 -6.69 15.75 -18.16
C GLY A 406 -5.45 15.07 -18.72
N GLN A 407 -4.34 15.80 -18.88
CA GLN A 407 -3.05 15.25 -19.36
C GLN A 407 -2.44 14.23 -18.36
N ALA A 408 -2.83 14.27 -17.09
CA ALA A 408 -2.43 13.28 -16.09
C ALA A 408 -3.36 12.04 -16.03
N GLY A 409 -4.31 11.90 -16.95
CA GLY A 409 -5.27 10.80 -16.95
C GLY A 409 -6.37 10.94 -15.89
N LEU A 410 -6.54 12.12 -15.30
CA LEU A 410 -7.65 12.43 -14.41
C LEU A 410 -8.86 12.90 -15.23
N HIS A 411 -10.04 12.45 -14.85
CA HIS A 411 -11.28 13.03 -15.36
C HIS A 411 -11.44 14.49 -14.88
N ILE A 412 -12.18 15.29 -15.60
CA ILE A 412 -12.36 16.71 -15.28
C ILE A 412 -13.81 17.03 -14.88
N PRO A 413 -14.06 17.92 -13.94
CA PRO A 413 -15.40 18.37 -13.57
C PRO A 413 -15.98 19.29 -14.66
N ALA A 414 -16.46 18.70 -15.74
CA ALA A 414 -17.03 19.37 -16.91
C ALA A 414 -18.21 18.58 -17.46
N SER A 415 -18.91 19.12 -18.45
CA SER A 415 -19.94 18.38 -19.19
C SER A 415 -19.36 17.57 -20.33
N ASP A 416 -20.09 16.52 -20.73
CA ASP A 416 -19.75 15.67 -21.87
C ASP A 416 -19.40 16.47 -23.12
N ARG A 417 -18.58 15.88 -23.98
CA ARG A 417 -18.04 16.49 -25.19
C ARG A 417 -17.11 17.69 -24.92
N SER A 418 -16.53 17.78 -23.73
CA SER A 418 -15.38 18.67 -23.50
C SER A 418 -14.14 18.13 -24.16
N GLU A 419 -13.40 19.01 -24.85
CA GLU A 419 -12.20 18.69 -25.59
C GLU A 419 -11.03 19.50 -25.03
N LEU A 420 -9.88 18.86 -24.87
CA LEU A 420 -8.62 19.49 -24.46
C LEU A 420 -7.53 19.23 -25.50
N SER A 421 -6.58 20.13 -25.59
CA SER A 421 -5.37 19.89 -26.36
C SER A 421 -4.23 19.44 -25.46
N ILE A 422 -3.26 18.76 -26.07
CA ILE A 422 -2.00 18.43 -25.41
C ILE A 422 -1.08 19.63 -25.51
N PHE A 423 -0.51 20.01 -24.39
CA PHE A 423 0.50 21.06 -24.30
C PHE A 423 1.78 20.47 -23.70
N GLU A 424 2.91 20.78 -24.32
CA GLU A 424 4.23 20.42 -23.81
C GLU A 424 4.58 21.27 -22.59
N GLU A 425 4.14 22.53 -22.58
CA GLU A 425 4.39 23.46 -21.49
C GLU A 425 3.13 24.29 -21.19
N VAL A 426 2.92 24.55 -19.92
CA VAL A 426 1.87 25.44 -19.40
C VAL A 426 2.54 26.53 -18.57
N PHE A 427 2.24 27.77 -18.87
CA PHE A 427 2.70 28.94 -18.12
C PHE A 427 1.53 29.60 -17.41
N ALA A 428 1.72 29.94 -16.15
CA ALA A 428 0.74 30.68 -15.38
C ALA A 428 1.43 31.83 -14.65
N ASP A 429 1.05 33.07 -15.04
CA ASP A 429 1.48 34.28 -14.36
C ASP A 429 0.26 34.93 -13.69
N ILE A 430 -0.02 34.49 -12.48
CA ILE A 430 -1.14 34.93 -11.66
C ILE A 430 -0.53 35.43 -10.35
N GLY A 431 -0.86 36.66 -9.94
CA GLY A 431 -0.26 37.29 -8.75
C GLY A 431 -0.41 36.41 -7.49
N ASP A 432 0.64 36.31 -6.70
CA ASP A 432 0.83 35.38 -5.59
C ASP A 432 -0.14 35.54 -4.38
N GLU A 433 -0.96 36.60 -4.36
CA GLU A 433 -1.82 36.92 -3.22
C GLU A 433 -3.21 36.25 -3.23
N GLN A 434 -3.51 35.38 -4.20
CA GLN A 434 -4.84 34.77 -4.37
C GLN A 434 -4.76 33.24 -4.45
N SER A 435 -4.43 32.58 -3.32
CA SER A 435 -4.70 31.14 -3.20
C SER A 435 -6.22 30.91 -3.00
N ILE A 436 -6.73 29.87 -3.63
CA ILE A 436 -8.12 29.41 -3.50
C ILE A 436 -8.27 28.49 -2.30
#